data_b2c4ba71e981fabaa0a024496592f302
#
_entry.id   b2c4ba71e981fabaa0a024496592f302
#
_cell.length_a   1.000
_cell.length_b   1.000
_cell.length_c   1.000
_cell.angle_alpha   90.00
_cell.angle_beta   90.00
_cell.angle_gamma   90.00
#
_symmetry.space_group_name_H-M   'P 1'
#
loop_
_entity.id
_entity.type
_entity.pdbx_description
1 polymer ?
#
loop_
_entity_poly.entity_id
_entity_poly.type
_entity_poly.pdbx_seq_one_letter_code
_entity_poly.pdbx_strand_id
1 'polypeptide(L)'
;MLDIKNRETLEIYVLGDDFKFYQNLKYLPLTSYPSNNQSALIIYCLSGRAKITVHEDVHWIQPEELIILLPGQFVSFSEPSEDFSTVTMVISTSLFSDALSGVPRFSPHFFFYMRSHYWYPQSERDIPRMYNYLGMIKDKVTSQDIYRRELIIHLLRYLYLELFNAYQKESTLMTVRR
;
A
#
# COMPACT_ATOMS: atom_id res chain seq x y z
N MET A 1 19.21 8.94 7.62
CA MET A 1 18.01 8.75 6.80
C MET A 1 18.27 7.62 5.83
N LEU A 2 17.54 6.50 5.92
CA LEU A 2 17.71 5.37 5.00
C LEU A 2 17.21 5.82 3.62
N ASP A 3 18.12 5.88 2.65
CA ASP A 3 17.78 6.28 1.29
C ASP A 3 17.07 5.12 0.58
N ILE A 4 15.76 5.19 0.56
CA ILE A 4 14.90 4.18 -0.08
C ILE A 4 15.07 4.19 -1.61
N LYS A 5 15.52 5.32 -2.18
CA LYS A 5 15.57 5.53 -3.63
C LYS A 5 16.85 5.01 -4.33
N ASN A 6 17.94 4.83 -3.60
CA ASN A 6 19.28 4.63 -4.21
C ASN A 6 19.84 3.21 -4.15
N ARG A 7 19.03 2.19 -3.82
CA ARG A 7 19.52 0.81 -3.79
C ARG A 7 18.85 -0.03 -4.88
N GLU A 8 19.65 -0.54 -5.80
CA GLU A 8 19.16 -1.41 -6.88
C GLU A 8 18.88 -2.86 -6.43
N THR A 9 19.41 -3.27 -5.29
CA THR A 9 19.31 -4.65 -4.81
C THR A 9 18.02 -4.85 -4.02
N LEU A 10 17.29 -5.94 -4.31
CA LEU A 10 16.11 -6.35 -3.54
C LEU A 10 16.48 -6.59 -2.08
N GLU A 11 15.79 -5.95 -1.18
CA GLU A 11 15.86 -6.18 0.26
C GLU A 11 14.50 -6.63 0.78
N ILE A 12 14.51 -7.63 1.67
CA ILE A 12 13.29 -8.20 2.25
C ILE A 12 13.42 -8.19 3.76
N TYR A 13 12.45 -7.61 4.43
CA TYR A 13 12.37 -7.58 5.90
C TYR A 13 11.02 -8.15 6.32
N VAL A 14 11.00 -8.95 7.38
CA VAL A 14 9.80 -9.67 7.81
C VAL A 14 9.51 -9.46 9.30
N LEU A 15 8.24 -9.47 9.64
CA LEU A 15 7.73 -9.57 11.00
C LEU A 15 6.91 -10.85 11.11
N GLY A 16 7.58 -11.97 11.39
CA GLY A 16 6.94 -13.29 11.37
C GLY A 16 6.20 -13.55 10.05
N ASP A 17 5.00 -14.10 10.15
CA ASP A 17 4.12 -14.36 8.99
C ASP A 17 3.13 -13.22 8.73
N ASP A 18 3.13 -12.18 9.58
CA ASP A 18 2.15 -11.09 9.54
C ASP A 18 2.48 -9.99 8.55
N PHE A 19 3.78 -9.70 8.37
CA PHE A 19 4.20 -8.53 7.62
C PHE A 19 5.50 -8.79 6.87
N LYS A 20 5.51 -8.41 5.59
CA LYS A 20 6.72 -8.42 4.76
C LYS A 20 6.90 -7.05 4.11
N PHE A 21 8.11 -6.55 4.21
CA PHE A 21 8.52 -5.29 3.58
C PHE A 21 9.57 -5.60 2.52
N TYR A 22 9.22 -5.34 1.27
CA TYR A 22 10.12 -5.50 0.13
C TYR A 22 10.58 -4.13 -0.35
N GLN A 23 11.86 -3.92 -0.41
CA GLN A 23 12.46 -2.74 -1.03
C GLN A 23 13.11 -3.14 -2.35
N ASN A 24 12.91 -2.33 -3.38
CA ASN A 24 13.36 -2.59 -4.75
C ASN A 24 12.79 -3.87 -5.35
N LEU A 25 11.53 -4.14 -5.09
CA LEU A 25 10.82 -5.27 -5.67
C LEU A 25 10.42 -4.96 -7.12
N LYS A 26 10.86 -5.80 -8.04
CA LYS A 26 10.61 -5.64 -9.49
C LYS A 26 9.41 -6.43 -9.98
N TYR A 27 9.02 -7.48 -9.26
CA TYR A 27 7.86 -8.31 -9.56
C TYR A 27 6.95 -8.34 -8.34
N LEU A 28 5.72 -7.87 -8.50
CA LEU A 28 4.76 -7.90 -7.40
C LEU A 28 4.41 -9.34 -7.02
N PRO A 29 4.09 -9.60 -5.74
CA PRO A 29 3.67 -10.93 -5.29
C PRO A 29 2.23 -11.23 -5.72
N LEU A 30 1.97 -11.09 -7.00
CA LEU A 30 0.69 -11.29 -7.66
C LEU A 30 0.90 -12.17 -8.88
N THR A 31 -0.10 -12.97 -9.22
CA THR A 31 -0.05 -13.82 -10.40
C THR A 31 -0.29 -12.99 -11.68
N SER A 32 0.12 -13.53 -12.82
CA SER A 32 -0.19 -12.94 -14.13
C SER A 32 -1.66 -13.18 -14.55
N TYR A 33 -2.35 -14.08 -13.85
CA TYR A 33 -3.77 -14.34 -14.03
C TYR A 33 -4.56 -13.72 -12.88
N PRO A 34 -5.78 -13.20 -13.14
CA PRO A 34 -6.64 -12.72 -12.06
C PRO A 34 -6.86 -13.81 -11.01
N SER A 35 -6.45 -13.55 -9.80
CA SER A 35 -6.60 -14.46 -8.66
C SER A 35 -6.97 -13.70 -7.40
N ASN A 36 -7.63 -14.41 -6.49
CA ASN A 36 -8.02 -13.84 -5.21
C ASN A 36 -6.79 -13.64 -4.34
N ASN A 37 -6.46 -12.39 -4.07
CA ASN A 37 -5.35 -12.04 -3.19
C ASN A 37 -5.79 -12.12 -1.73
N GLN A 38 -5.13 -12.98 -0.95
CA GLN A 38 -5.48 -13.21 0.45
C GLN A 38 -4.93 -12.14 1.40
N SER A 39 -3.85 -11.48 1.01
CA SER A 39 -3.20 -10.45 1.83
C SER A 39 -3.63 -9.05 1.42
N ALA A 40 -3.55 -8.10 2.35
CA ALA A 40 -3.54 -6.69 1.98
C ALA A 40 -2.18 -6.32 1.41
N LEU A 41 -2.16 -5.48 0.38
CA LEU A 41 -0.92 -4.97 -0.23
C LEU A 41 -0.92 -3.46 -0.22
N ILE A 42 0.24 -2.89 0.11
CA ILE A 42 0.53 -1.47 -0.06
C ILE A 42 1.78 -1.40 -0.94
N ILE A 43 1.65 -0.79 -2.11
CA ILE A 43 2.70 -0.74 -3.13
C ILE A 43 2.99 0.72 -3.45
N TYR A 44 4.25 1.11 -3.38
CA TYR A 44 4.70 2.43 -3.81
C TYR A 44 5.68 2.29 -4.95
N CYS A 45 5.36 2.83 -6.12
CA CYS A 45 6.21 2.75 -7.29
C CYS A 45 7.34 3.77 -7.20
N LEU A 46 8.57 3.29 -7.24
CA LEU A 46 9.77 4.11 -7.20
C LEU A 46 10.20 4.54 -8.61
N SER A 47 10.07 3.65 -9.57
CA SER A 47 10.50 3.86 -10.97
C SER A 47 9.80 2.89 -11.91
N GLY A 48 9.84 3.22 -13.19
CA GLY A 48 9.29 2.38 -14.24
C GLY A 48 7.76 2.36 -14.28
N ARG A 49 7.21 1.38 -14.95
CA ARG A 49 5.77 1.16 -15.08
C ARG A 49 5.45 -0.32 -15.15
N ALA A 50 4.24 -0.67 -14.79
CA ALA A 50 3.71 -2.02 -14.94
C ALA A 50 2.19 -1.98 -15.03
N LYS A 51 1.61 -3.05 -15.52
CA LYS A 51 0.17 -3.20 -15.64
C LYS A 51 -0.38 -3.96 -14.46
N ILE A 52 -1.37 -3.40 -13.80
CA ILE A 52 -2.16 -4.08 -12.79
C ILE A 52 -3.62 -4.12 -13.23
N THR A 53 -4.27 -5.25 -13.00
CA THR A 53 -5.70 -5.40 -13.23
C THR A 53 -6.35 -5.75 -11.92
N VAL A 54 -7.30 -4.92 -11.49
CA VAL A 54 -8.06 -5.11 -10.25
C VAL A 54 -9.52 -5.33 -10.62
N HIS A 55 -10.03 -6.53 -10.39
CA HIS A 55 -11.27 -7.00 -10.97
C HIS A 55 -11.21 -6.93 -12.50
N GLU A 56 -11.94 -6.02 -13.12
CA GLU A 56 -11.92 -5.79 -14.57
C GLU A 56 -11.24 -4.48 -14.96
N ASP A 57 -10.85 -3.68 -13.98
CA ASP A 57 -10.21 -2.39 -14.20
C ASP A 57 -8.71 -2.54 -14.42
N VAL A 58 -8.20 -1.95 -15.51
CA VAL A 58 -6.79 -1.98 -15.88
C VAL A 58 -6.15 -0.63 -15.57
N HIS A 59 -5.05 -0.66 -14.85
CA HIS A 59 -4.26 0.53 -14.55
C HIS A 59 -2.78 0.30 -14.84
N TRP A 60 -2.15 1.29 -15.48
CA TRP A 60 -0.71 1.34 -15.65
C TRP A 60 -0.08 2.11 -14.49
N ILE A 61 0.60 1.37 -13.61
CA ILE A 61 1.30 1.95 -12.46
C ILE A 61 2.40 2.89 -12.98
N GLN A 62 2.44 4.10 -12.42
CA GLN A 62 3.42 5.13 -12.73
C GLN A 62 4.31 5.41 -11.53
N PRO A 63 5.52 6.00 -11.73
CA PRO A 63 6.35 6.44 -10.61
C PRO A 63 5.60 7.38 -9.66
N GLU A 64 5.90 7.24 -8.37
CA GLU A 64 5.31 8.02 -7.27
C GLU A 64 3.78 7.80 -7.12
N GLU A 65 3.28 6.66 -7.55
CA GLU A 65 1.92 6.21 -7.25
C GLU A 65 1.91 5.25 -6.08
N LEU A 66 0.90 5.42 -5.23
CA LEU A 66 0.55 4.50 -4.15
C LEU A 66 -0.59 3.60 -4.60
N ILE A 67 -0.41 2.29 -4.47
CA ILE A 67 -1.43 1.29 -4.77
C ILE A 67 -1.84 0.63 -3.46
N ILE A 68 -3.14 0.57 -3.19
CA ILE A 68 -3.72 -0.04 -2.00
C ILE A 68 -4.67 -1.15 -2.43
N LEU A 69 -4.34 -2.38 -2.06
CA LEU A 69 -5.17 -3.55 -2.34
C LEU A 69 -5.66 -4.16 -1.03
N LEU A 70 -6.95 -4.39 -0.96
CA LEU A 70 -7.59 -5.03 0.20
C LEU A 70 -7.50 -6.56 0.08
N PRO A 71 -7.54 -7.30 1.20
CA PRO A 71 -7.69 -8.75 1.14
C PRO A 71 -8.95 -9.16 0.37
N GLY A 72 -8.86 -10.21 -0.42
CA GLY A 72 -9.99 -10.75 -1.16
C GLY A 72 -10.26 -10.12 -2.52
N GLN A 73 -9.48 -9.13 -2.96
CA GLN A 73 -9.63 -8.58 -4.30
C GLN A 73 -9.06 -9.52 -5.37
N PHE A 74 -9.71 -9.56 -6.53
CA PHE A 74 -9.20 -10.23 -7.72
C PHE A 74 -8.23 -9.32 -8.43
N VAL A 75 -6.96 -9.74 -8.47
CA VAL A 75 -5.87 -8.92 -9.02
C VAL A 75 -4.93 -9.74 -9.87
N SER A 76 -4.33 -9.09 -10.85
CA SER A 76 -3.22 -9.65 -11.62
C SER A 76 -2.19 -8.56 -11.93
N PHE A 77 -0.96 -9.01 -12.17
CA PHE A 77 0.17 -8.14 -12.46
C PHE A 77 0.89 -8.63 -13.70
N SER A 78 1.25 -7.71 -14.60
CA SER A 78 1.94 -8.05 -15.84
C SER A 78 2.72 -6.87 -16.42
N GLU A 79 3.54 -7.15 -17.40
CA GLU A 79 4.24 -6.20 -18.25
C GLU A 79 5.05 -5.14 -17.50
N PRO A 80 5.89 -5.53 -16.49
CA PRO A 80 6.79 -4.57 -15.87
C PRO A 80 7.85 -4.10 -16.86
N SER A 81 8.14 -2.79 -16.85
CA SER A 81 9.30 -2.27 -17.57
C SER A 81 10.60 -2.73 -16.89
N GLU A 82 11.71 -2.65 -17.62
CA GLU A 82 13.01 -3.09 -17.11
C GLU A 82 13.43 -2.36 -15.82
N ASP A 83 13.08 -1.08 -15.73
CA ASP A 83 13.39 -0.21 -14.59
C ASP A 83 12.30 -0.21 -13.52
N PHE A 84 11.27 -1.05 -13.63
CA PHE A 84 10.20 -1.11 -12.64
C PHE A 84 10.73 -1.52 -11.27
N SER A 85 10.46 -0.72 -10.27
CA SER A 85 10.87 -0.96 -8.90
C SER A 85 9.88 -0.37 -7.91
N THR A 86 9.62 -1.09 -6.83
CA THR A 86 8.65 -0.69 -5.81
C THR A 86 9.16 -0.89 -4.40
N VAL A 87 8.56 -0.17 -3.46
CA VAL A 87 8.45 -0.62 -2.07
C VAL A 87 7.08 -1.29 -1.95
N THR A 88 7.07 -2.55 -1.54
CA THR A 88 5.83 -3.33 -1.40
C THR A 88 5.72 -3.92 -0.01
N MET A 89 4.59 -3.68 0.64
CA MET A 89 4.26 -4.27 1.93
C MET A 89 3.16 -5.31 1.75
N VAL A 90 3.41 -6.52 2.23
CA VAL A 90 2.44 -7.62 2.26
C VAL A 90 1.97 -7.78 3.69
N ILE A 91 0.68 -7.64 3.91
CA ILE A 91 0.06 -7.57 5.23
C ILE A 91 -0.92 -8.73 5.37
N SER A 92 -0.74 -9.58 6.40
CA SER A 92 -1.67 -10.66 6.68
C SER A 92 -3.07 -10.13 6.98
N THR A 93 -4.09 -10.96 6.79
CA THR A 93 -5.46 -10.61 7.17
C THR A 93 -5.58 -10.30 8.65
N SER A 94 -4.82 -11.01 9.49
CA SER A 94 -4.77 -10.78 10.94
C SER A 94 -4.22 -9.38 11.27
N LEU A 95 -3.07 -9.03 10.71
CA LEU A 95 -2.46 -7.71 10.95
C LEU A 95 -3.32 -6.58 10.37
N PHE A 96 -3.90 -6.78 9.19
CA PHE A 96 -4.82 -5.82 8.58
C PHE A 96 -6.04 -5.58 9.48
N SER A 97 -6.62 -6.64 10.02
CA SER A 97 -7.74 -6.57 10.96
C SER A 97 -7.35 -5.83 12.24
N ASP A 98 -6.17 -6.11 12.80
CA ASP A 98 -5.65 -5.43 14.00
C ASP A 98 -5.41 -3.94 13.73
N ALA A 99 -4.91 -3.58 12.57
CA ALA A 99 -4.68 -2.18 12.19
C ALA A 99 -5.99 -1.36 12.15
N LEU A 100 -7.09 -1.98 11.77
CA LEU A 100 -8.41 -1.32 11.68
C LEU A 100 -9.27 -1.52 12.92
N SER A 101 -8.86 -2.38 13.86
CA SER A 101 -9.60 -2.67 15.08
C SER A 101 -9.75 -1.42 15.96
N GLY A 102 -10.96 -1.21 16.49
CA GLY A 102 -11.25 -0.10 17.39
C GLY A 102 -11.32 1.27 16.73
N VAL A 103 -11.23 1.36 15.41
CA VAL A 103 -11.42 2.63 14.70
C VAL A 103 -12.91 2.97 14.69
N PRO A 104 -13.34 4.08 15.33
CA PRO A 104 -14.74 4.47 15.33
C PRO A 104 -15.18 4.95 13.95
N ARG A 105 -16.44 4.71 13.61
CA ARG A 105 -17.08 5.19 12.37
C ARG A 105 -16.45 4.67 11.07
N PHE A 106 -15.77 3.54 11.12
CA PHE A 106 -15.25 2.92 9.92
C PHE A 106 -16.43 2.32 9.14
N SER A 107 -16.80 2.99 8.06
CA SER A 107 -18.01 2.67 7.29
C SER A 107 -17.77 1.56 6.26
N PRO A 108 -18.71 0.63 6.06
CA PRO A 108 -18.65 -0.29 4.92
C PRO A 108 -18.51 0.41 3.57
N HIS A 109 -19.06 1.62 3.40
CA HIS A 109 -18.91 2.42 2.19
C HIS A 109 -17.45 2.77 1.87
N PHE A 110 -16.61 2.93 2.87
CA PHE A 110 -15.18 3.14 2.69
C PHE A 110 -14.51 1.96 1.99
N PHE A 111 -14.84 0.74 2.39
CA PHE A 111 -14.29 -0.46 1.75
C PHE A 111 -14.76 -0.60 0.30
N PHE A 112 -16.02 -0.29 0.01
CA PHE A 112 -16.52 -0.24 -1.36
C PHE A 112 -15.79 0.81 -2.19
N TYR A 113 -15.57 1.99 -1.62
CA TYR A 113 -14.79 3.04 -2.27
C TYR A 113 -13.36 2.57 -2.57
N MET A 114 -12.66 2.01 -1.59
CA MET A 114 -11.28 1.55 -1.77
C MET A 114 -11.14 0.42 -2.78
N ARG A 115 -12.16 -0.42 -2.95
CA ARG A 115 -12.13 -1.50 -3.95
C ARG A 115 -12.07 -0.98 -5.38
N SER A 116 -12.66 0.17 -5.66
CA SER A 116 -12.66 0.81 -6.98
C SER A 116 -11.62 1.92 -7.10
N HIS A 117 -11.15 2.47 -6.00
CA HIS A 117 -10.15 3.55 -5.95
C HIS A 117 -8.88 3.04 -5.29
N TYR A 118 -8.10 2.25 -6.03
CA TYR A 118 -6.95 1.52 -5.50
C TYR A 118 -5.61 2.18 -5.83
N TRP A 119 -5.57 3.23 -6.65
CA TRP A 119 -4.34 3.93 -7.01
C TRP A 119 -4.44 5.42 -6.70
N TYR A 120 -3.35 5.96 -6.15
CA TYR A 120 -3.27 7.31 -5.61
C TYR A 120 -1.96 7.95 -6.06
N PRO A 121 -1.98 8.81 -7.13
CA PRO A 121 -0.80 9.56 -7.52
C PRO A 121 -0.46 10.58 -6.43
N GLN A 122 0.82 10.67 -6.09
CA GLN A 122 1.27 11.58 -5.05
C GLN A 122 1.61 12.95 -5.65
N SER A 123 1.15 14.02 -4.99
CA SER A 123 1.55 15.38 -5.33
C SER A 123 3.02 15.61 -4.94
N GLU A 124 3.65 16.63 -5.52
CA GLU A 124 5.03 17.02 -5.16
C GLU A 124 5.19 17.27 -3.65
N ARG A 125 4.14 17.77 -2.99
CA ARG A 125 4.12 17.98 -1.54
C ARG A 125 4.10 16.66 -0.76
N ASP A 126 3.40 15.65 -1.27
CA ASP A 126 3.17 14.40 -0.55
C ASP A 126 4.27 13.35 -0.78
N ILE A 127 5.04 13.47 -1.85
CA ILE A 127 6.15 12.56 -2.15
C ILE A 127 7.16 12.47 -1.00
N PRO A 128 7.71 13.57 -0.46
CA PRO A 128 8.65 13.50 0.67
C PRO A 128 8.02 12.87 1.93
N ARG A 129 6.75 13.12 2.17
CA ARG A 129 6.01 12.54 3.30
C ARG A 129 5.89 11.03 3.16
N MET A 130 5.62 10.56 1.93
CA MET A 130 5.53 9.12 1.65
C MET A 130 6.88 8.43 1.88
N TYR A 131 7.99 9.00 1.40
CA TYR A 131 9.32 8.45 1.65
C TYR A 131 9.66 8.41 3.14
N ASN A 132 9.31 9.45 3.89
CA ASN A 132 9.49 9.46 5.35
C ASN A 132 8.66 8.37 6.03
N TYR A 133 7.40 8.20 5.61
CA TYR A 133 6.51 7.17 6.12
C TYR A 133 7.06 5.76 5.87
N LEU A 134 7.51 5.48 4.65
CA LEU A 134 8.12 4.19 4.30
C LEU A 134 9.42 3.95 5.08
N GLY A 135 10.20 4.99 5.33
CA GLY A 135 11.40 4.92 6.18
C GLY A 135 11.06 4.57 7.63
N MET A 136 9.99 5.13 8.18
CA MET A 136 9.52 4.79 9.54
C MET A 136 9.08 3.33 9.64
N ILE A 137 8.35 2.82 8.66
CA ILE A 137 7.97 1.40 8.60
C ILE A 137 9.23 0.52 8.54
N LYS A 138 10.17 0.85 7.65
CA LYS A 138 11.42 0.10 7.49
C LYS A 138 12.21 0.06 8.79
N ASP A 139 12.33 1.18 9.49
CA ASP A 139 13.02 1.25 10.78
C ASP A 139 12.41 0.29 11.80
N LYS A 140 11.09 0.18 11.84
CA LYS A 140 10.41 -0.69 12.80
C LYS A 140 10.50 -2.16 12.42
N VAL A 141 10.33 -2.51 11.16
CA VAL A 141 10.44 -3.93 10.75
C VAL A 141 11.87 -4.47 10.90
N THR A 142 12.89 -3.60 10.79
CA THR A 142 14.28 -3.98 10.96
C THR A 142 14.76 -3.92 12.42
N SER A 143 14.01 -3.28 13.32
CA SER A 143 14.39 -3.14 14.73
C SER A 143 14.19 -4.45 15.50
N GLN A 144 14.81 -4.51 16.68
CA GLN A 144 14.57 -5.57 17.66
C GLN A 144 13.72 -5.07 18.83
N ASP A 145 13.05 -3.93 18.65
CA ASP A 145 12.22 -3.31 19.67
C ASP A 145 11.06 -4.23 20.07
N ILE A 146 10.79 -4.30 21.36
CA ILE A 146 9.76 -5.17 21.91
C ILE A 146 8.35 -4.81 21.38
N TYR A 147 8.09 -3.54 21.10
CA TYR A 147 6.82 -3.04 20.60
C TYR A 147 6.80 -2.77 19.08
N ARG A 148 7.72 -3.36 18.32
CA ARG A 148 7.79 -3.11 16.87
C ARG A 148 6.51 -3.47 16.12
N ARG A 149 5.84 -4.55 16.53
CA ARG A 149 4.57 -4.97 15.91
C ARG A 149 3.48 -3.93 16.14
N GLU A 150 3.33 -3.46 17.36
CA GLU A 150 2.35 -2.43 17.75
C GLU A 150 2.61 -1.13 17.00
N LEU A 151 3.86 -0.73 16.84
CA LEU A 151 4.23 0.47 16.10
C LEU A 151 3.91 0.33 14.61
N ILE A 152 4.15 -0.84 14.01
CA ILE A 152 3.75 -1.12 12.63
C ILE A 152 2.23 -1.05 12.50
N ILE A 153 1.46 -1.62 13.43
CA ILE A 153 -0.01 -1.52 13.47
C ILE A 153 -0.44 -0.05 13.45
N HIS A 154 0.15 0.79 14.28
CA HIS A 154 -0.19 2.22 14.33
C HIS A 154 0.18 2.97 13.06
N LEU A 155 1.32 2.65 12.45
CA LEU A 155 1.72 3.25 11.18
C LEU A 155 0.79 2.83 10.03
N LEU A 156 0.37 1.58 9.98
CA LEU A 156 -0.61 1.10 8.99
C LEU A 156 -1.97 1.76 9.22
N ARG A 157 -2.41 1.84 10.46
CA ARG A 157 -3.65 2.54 10.84
C ARG A 157 -3.63 3.99 10.41
N TYR A 158 -2.51 4.68 10.61
CA TYR A 158 -2.32 6.07 10.18
C TYR A 158 -2.60 6.22 8.68
N LEU A 159 -2.01 5.37 7.84
CA LEU A 159 -2.20 5.45 6.40
C LEU A 159 -3.66 5.20 6.00
N TYR A 160 -4.30 4.16 6.54
CA TYR A 160 -5.69 3.87 6.23
C TYR A 160 -6.63 4.98 6.69
N LEU A 161 -6.37 5.60 7.84
CA LEU A 161 -7.15 6.73 8.32
C LEU A 161 -6.98 7.98 7.45
N GLU A 162 -5.77 8.24 6.95
CA GLU A 162 -5.54 9.32 5.98
C GLU A 162 -6.35 9.11 4.68
N LEU A 163 -6.39 7.88 4.19
CA LEU A 163 -7.20 7.52 3.02
C LEU A 163 -8.70 7.68 3.31
N PHE A 164 -9.14 7.31 4.50
CA PHE A 164 -10.54 7.51 4.93
C PHE A 164 -10.90 8.99 5.01
N ASN A 165 -10.00 9.83 5.53
CA ASN A 165 -10.20 11.28 5.57
C ASN A 165 -10.32 11.87 4.16
N ALA A 166 -9.51 11.41 3.22
CA ALA A 166 -9.59 11.84 1.81
C ALA A 166 -10.94 11.45 1.20
N TYR A 167 -11.41 10.23 1.45
CA TYR A 167 -12.73 9.77 1.02
C TYR A 167 -13.86 10.64 1.57
N GLN A 168 -13.81 11.00 2.86
CA GLN A 168 -14.85 11.84 3.48
C GLN A 168 -14.90 13.24 2.86
N LYS A 169 -13.74 13.81 2.55
CA LYS A 169 -13.66 15.12 1.86
C LYS A 169 -14.30 15.07 0.48
N GLU A 170 -14.01 14.06 -0.31
CA GLU A 170 -14.63 13.87 -1.64
C GLU A 170 -16.14 13.69 -1.56
N SER A 171 -16.63 12.87 -0.64
CA SER A 171 -18.06 12.65 -0.42
C SER A 171 -18.79 13.95 -0.05
N THR A 172 -18.20 14.78 0.81
CA THR A 172 -18.77 16.06 1.21
C THR A 172 -18.84 17.03 0.04
N LEU A 173 -17.79 17.11 -0.78
CA LEU A 173 -17.76 17.97 -1.97
C LEU A 173 -18.82 17.56 -3.00
N MET A 174 -19.04 16.26 -3.19
CA MET A 174 -20.09 15.75 -4.08
C MET A 174 -21.50 16.11 -3.59
N THR A 175 -21.72 16.09 -2.28
CA THR A 175 -23.02 16.44 -1.66
C THR A 175 -23.33 17.93 -1.80
N VAL A 176 -22.33 18.79 -1.70
CA VAL A 176 -22.51 20.26 -1.83
C VAL A 176 -22.75 20.69 -3.29
N ARG A 177 -22.31 19.90 -4.28
CA ARG A 177 -22.51 20.18 -5.71
C ARG A 177 -23.84 19.71 -6.27
N ARG A 178 -24.64 19.02 -5.48
CA ARG A 178 -26.01 18.61 -5.80
C ARG A 178 -27.01 19.63 -5.24
#